data_fc723d8e6b88dba9e9b59822aefb37df
#
_entry.id   fc723d8e6b88dba9e9b59822aefb37df
#
_cell.length_a   1.000
_cell.length_b   1.000
_cell.length_c   1.000
_cell.angle_alpha   90.00
_cell.angle_beta   90.00
_cell.angle_gamma   90.00
#
_symmetry.space_group_name_H-M   'P 1'
#
loop_
_entity.id
_entity.type
_entity.pdbx_description
1 polymer ?
#
loop_
_entity_poly.entity_id
_entity_poly.type
_entity_poly.pdbx_seq_one_letter_code
_entity_poly.pdbx_strand_id
1 'polypeptide(L)'
;MSIRLEQIISENLERLPNEPFLCWQKTWWSRGAFLELVKECEERLVESRFKPGQKIALLLPNSPISLALTVAIWKLQGTVVPIDYRGAYITLIKQLVHADVFAAITFMGCENIAPLISEEGIPCYITSLVAPGDPIAGRAALKETADNAVIFYTSGTTGESKAVALSHSNLLSVTESCIEHLGDISEDDILLNALPNFNALGFVSGSLISLVKALPQVTLQSFMPAKTTWNIVKQNNVTIIPAVPTMIALLLGAAGQGLDRTSSLKYILSGGDKLPENYIKRCTEILGVPIIEGYGLTEASSVVSLAPGIDGIKPGKLGTLLSCVESKICDDTGAVLPPGKEGKLWIRGESVASSYYRNSELTERYFVDGWFDTSDIAKFDEEGFLSLVGRTTDVIFVGGFKVYAGEVEMVISEHPAVAEVSVIGVPRSISGEIVKAFIVLKEGEKITSKELIEICKKKLSYYKVPRIIEFVEKLPTRKIW
;
A
#
# COMPACT_ATOMS: atom_id res chain seq x y z
N MET A 1 4.97 -28.76 6.54
CA MET A 1 5.55 -27.65 5.72
C MET A 1 4.45 -26.61 5.59
N SER A 2 4.73 -25.36 5.85
CA SER A 2 3.75 -24.28 5.60
C SER A 2 3.52 -24.18 4.10
N ILE A 3 2.27 -24.06 3.68
CA ILE A 3 1.89 -23.83 2.28
C ILE A 3 2.45 -22.48 1.87
N ARG A 4 3.12 -22.41 0.71
CA ARG A 4 3.72 -21.17 0.20
C ARG A 4 2.92 -20.60 -0.96
N LEU A 5 2.90 -19.27 -1.08
CA LEU A 5 2.13 -18.55 -2.09
C LEU A 5 2.46 -18.98 -3.51
N GLU A 6 3.75 -19.13 -3.85
CA GLU A 6 4.19 -19.51 -5.20
C GLU A 6 3.72 -20.90 -5.62
N GLN A 7 3.51 -21.82 -4.67
CA GLN A 7 2.97 -23.14 -4.96
C GLN A 7 1.51 -23.04 -5.37
N ILE A 8 0.68 -22.36 -4.57
CA ILE A 8 -0.74 -22.14 -4.87
C ILE A 8 -0.91 -21.39 -6.20
N ILE A 9 -0.11 -20.34 -6.41
CA ILE A 9 -0.16 -19.52 -7.63
C ILE A 9 0.17 -20.38 -8.84
N SER A 10 1.26 -21.16 -8.80
CA SER A 10 1.66 -22.02 -9.92
C SER A 10 0.60 -23.07 -10.21
N GLU A 11 0.12 -23.79 -9.20
CA GLU A 11 -0.91 -24.83 -9.36
C GLU A 11 -2.20 -24.26 -9.98
N ASN A 12 -2.66 -23.09 -9.53
CA ASN A 12 -3.90 -22.50 -10.05
C ASN A 12 -3.76 -21.94 -11.48
N LEU A 13 -2.59 -21.40 -11.83
CA LEU A 13 -2.33 -20.92 -13.19
C LEU A 13 -2.11 -22.07 -14.19
N GLU A 14 -1.49 -23.17 -13.75
CA GLU A 14 -1.23 -24.36 -14.59
C GLU A 14 -2.50 -25.14 -14.96
N ARG A 15 -3.58 -25.05 -14.18
CA ARG A 15 -4.84 -25.77 -14.46
C ARG A 15 -5.46 -25.42 -15.81
N LEU A 16 -5.38 -24.15 -16.24
CA LEU A 16 -6.00 -23.66 -17.47
C LEU A 16 -5.05 -22.69 -18.19
N PRO A 17 -3.93 -23.17 -18.76
CA PRO A 17 -2.85 -22.33 -19.23
C PRO A 17 -3.21 -21.40 -20.41
N ASN A 18 -4.28 -21.71 -21.13
CA ASN A 18 -4.73 -20.91 -22.28
C ASN A 18 -5.73 -19.80 -21.89
N GLU A 19 -6.26 -19.83 -20.65
CA GLU A 19 -7.22 -18.82 -20.20
C GLU A 19 -6.54 -17.46 -20.02
N PRO A 20 -7.26 -16.35 -20.29
CA PRO A 20 -6.76 -15.01 -20.05
C PRO A 20 -6.41 -14.79 -18.57
N PHE A 21 -5.28 -14.15 -18.32
CA PHE A 21 -4.86 -13.85 -16.94
C PHE A 21 -4.50 -12.39 -16.72
N LEU A 22 -3.70 -11.79 -17.60
CA LEU A 22 -3.20 -10.45 -17.41
C LEU A 22 -3.37 -9.61 -18.67
N CYS A 23 -4.12 -8.51 -18.57
CA CYS A 23 -4.22 -7.51 -19.62
C CYS A 23 -3.20 -6.40 -19.38
N TRP A 24 -2.29 -6.21 -20.33
CA TRP A 24 -1.31 -5.14 -20.33
C TRP A 24 -1.32 -4.40 -21.66
N GLN A 25 -1.47 -3.08 -21.65
CA GLN A 25 -1.50 -2.26 -22.85
C GLN A 25 -2.46 -2.77 -23.93
N LYS A 26 -3.68 -3.20 -23.49
CA LYS A 26 -4.75 -3.77 -24.34
C LYS A 26 -4.49 -5.18 -24.89
N THR A 27 -3.41 -5.81 -24.53
CA THR A 27 -3.09 -7.19 -24.92
C THR A 27 -3.31 -8.11 -23.73
N TRP A 28 -4.12 -9.14 -23.93
CA TRP A 28 -4.34 -10.19 -22.94
C TRP A 28 -3.25 -11.27 -23.07
N TRP A 29 -2.63 -11.57 -21.95
CA TRP A 29 -1.69 -12.68 -21.78
C TRP A 29 -2.44 -13.84 -21.14
N SER A 30 -2.19 -15.05 -21.63
CA SER A 30 -2.72 -16.25 -20.98
C SER A 30 -1.98 -16.58 -19.68
N ARG A 31 -2.57 -17.46 -18.86
CA ARG A 31 -1.91 -18.01 -17.67
C ARG A 31 -0.56 -18.62 -18.01
N GLY A 32 -0.50 -19.42 -19.08
CA GLY A 32 0.74 -20.03 -19.58
C GLY A 32 1.78 -19.00 -20.00
N ALA A 33 1.38 -17.96 -20.75
CA ALA A 33 2.31 -16.89 -21.14
C ALA A 33 2.88 -16.13 -19.92
N PHE A 34 2.09 -15.93 -18.87
CA PHE A 34 2.57 -15.35 -17.64
C PHE A 34 3.52 -16.29 -16.89
N LEU A 35 3.23 -17.60 -16.83
CA LEU A 35 4.14 -18.59 -16.24
C LEU A 35 5.48 -18.70 -16.96
N GLU A 36 5.50 -18.57 -18.28
CA GLU A 36 6.76 -18.51 -19.03
C GLU A 36 7.58 -17.27 -18.66
N LEU A 37 6.94 -16.10 -18.48
CA LEU A 37 7.63 -14.91 -17.98
C LEU A 37 8.18 -15.12 -16.57
N VAL A 38 7.44 -15.79 -15.67
CA VAL A 38 7.92 -16.16 -14.33
C VAL A 38 9.16 -17.03 -14.43
N LYS A 39 9.14 -18.03 -15.30
CA LYS A 39 10.27 -18.94 -15.54
C LYS A 39 11.51 -18.21 -16.07
N GLU A 40 11.33 -17.31 -17.03
CA GLU A 40 12.43 -16.47 -17.53
C GLU A 40 13.04 -15.62 -16.40
N CYS A 41 12.21 -15.05 -15.53
CA CYS A 41 12.68 -14.31 -14.36
C CYS A 41 13.45 -15.22 -13.40
N GLU A 42 12.96 -16.43 -13.14
CA GLU A 42 13.62 -17.43 -12.28
C GLU A 42 14.99 -17.81 -12.83
N GLU A 43 15.10 -18.10 -14.13
CA GLU A 43 16.35 -18.43 -14.82
C GLU A 43 17.38 -17.27 -14.68
N ARG A 44 16.97 -16.01 -14.91
CA ARG A 44 17.83 -14.84 -14.76
C ARG A 44 18.32 -14.65 -13.31
N LEU A 45 17.47 -14.90 -12.33
CA LEU A 45 17.85 -14.83 -10.92
C LEU A 45 18.83 -15.97 -10.54
N VAL A 46 18.66 -17.17 -11.07
CA VAL A 46 19.59 -18.30 -10.89
C VAL A 46 20.95 -17.98 -11.51
N GLU A 47 20.98 -17.51 -12.76
CA GLU A 47 22.20 -17.06 -13.45
C GLU A 47 22.92 -15.96 -12.64
N SER A 48 22.15 -15.11 -11.98
CA SER A 48 22.63 -14.06 -11.06
C SER A 48 23.18 -14.58 -9.74
N ARG A 49 23.12 -15.90 -9.50
CA ARG A 49 23.50 -16.54 -8.24
C ARG A 49 22.67 -16.10 -7.02
N PHE A 50 21.43 -15.67 -7.25
CA PHE A 50 20.48 -15.41 -6.17
C PHE A 50 20.23 -16.69 -5.37
N LYS A 51 20.13 -16.58 -4.04
CA LYS A 51 20.03 -17.73 -3.14
C LYS A 51 18.87 -17.58 -2.16
N PRO A 52 18.32 -18.71 -1.65
CA PRO A 52 17.31 -18.69 -0.61
C PRO A 52 17.66 -17.77 0.57
N GLY A 53 16.67 -17.06 1.08
CA GLY A 53 16.78 -16.11 2.17
C GLY A 53 17.35 -14.73 1.80
N GLN A 54 17.74 -14.51 0.54
CA GLN A 54 18.14 -13.18 0.08
C GLN A 54 16.92 -12.33 -0.32
N LYS A 55 17.14 -11.04 -0.43
CA LYS A 55 16.11 -10.03 -0.71
C LYS A 55 16.41 -9.27 -1.98
N ILE A 56 15.38 -9.02 -2.79
CA ILE A 56 15.47 -8.16 -3.97
C ILE A 56 14.50 -6.99 -3.83
N ALA A 57 15.02 -5.79 -4.05
CA ALA A 57 14.18 -4.60 -4.11
C ALA A 57 13.59 -4.43 -5.52
N LEU A 58 12.28 -4.24 -5.59
CA LEU A 58 11.55 -3.94 -6.83
C LEU A 58 11.11 -2.47 -6.82
N LEU A 59 11.80 -1.67 -7.63
CA LEU A 59 11.49 -0.26 -7.88
C LEU A 59 10.71 -0.17 -9.20
N LEU A 60 9.59 -0.88 -9.26
CA LEU A 60 8.81 -1.11 -10.47
C LEU A 60 7.38 -0.58 -10.31
N PRO A 61 6.77 -0.05 -11.39
CA PRO A 61 5.33 0.16 -11.41
C PRO A 61 4.61 -1.19 -11.54
N ASN A 62 3.29 -1.18 -11.34
CA ASN A 62 2.45 -2.32 -11.69
C ASN A 62 2.68 -2.69 -13.16
N SER A 63 3.08 -3.92 -13.41
CA SER A 63 3.46 -4.41 -14.75
C SER A 63 3.56 -5.93 -14.75
N PRO A 64 3.54 -6.58 -15.93
CA PRO A 64 3.78 -8.02 -16.02
C PRO A 64 5.06 -8.46 -15.33
N ILE A 65 6.16 -7.72 -15.55
CA ILE A 65 7.47 -8.06 -14.97
C ILE A 65 7.51 -7.94 -13.45
N SER A 66 6.82 -6.94 -12.86
CA SER A 66 6.80 -6.78 -11.40
C SER A 66 6.10 -7.95 -10.72
N LEU A 67 5.02 -8.46 -11.31
CA LEU A 67 4.30 -9.63 -10.82
C LEU A 67 5.12 -10.92 -11.03
N ALA A 68 5.71 -11.10 -12.19
CA ALA A 68 6.51 -12.27 -12.51
C ALA A 68 7.77 -12.37 -11.64
N LEU A 69 8.51 -11.27 -11.45
CA LEU A 69 9.65 -11.21 -10.53
C LEU A 69 9.25 -11.53 -9.10
N THR A 70 8.09 -11.04 -8.64
CA THR A 70 7.59 -11.37 -7.31
C THR A 70 7.42 -12.87 -7.13
N VAL A 71 6.76 -13.56 -8.06
CA VAL A 71 6.56 -15.01 -8.01
C VAL A 71 7.90 -15.76 -8.15
N ALA A 72 8.77 -15.35 -9.08
CA ALA A 72 10.09 -15.96 -9.28
C ALA A 72 11.01 -15.86 -8.05
N ILE A 73 11.02 -14.70 -7.36
CA ILE A 73 11.75 -14.51 -6.12
C ILE A 73 11.23 -15.47 -5.05
N TRP A 74 9.91 -15.63 -4.91
CA TRP A 74 9.31 -16.58 -3.97
C TRP A 74 9.63 -18.03 -4.29
N LYS A 75 9.60 -18.44 -5.56
CA LYS A 75 10.01 -19.78 -6.01
C LYS A 75 11.45 -20.10 -5.64
N LEU A 76 12.33 -19.10 -5.65
CA LEU A 76 13.71 -19.20 -5.19
C LEU A 76 13.89 -18.96 -3.68
N GLN A 77 12.79 -18.98 -2.92
CA GLN A 77 12.77 -18.79 -1.46
C GLN A 77 13.40 -17.45 -1.02
N GLY A 78 13.21 -16.41 -1.81
CA GLY A 78 13.63 -15.06 -1.51
C GLY A 78 12.49 -14.19 -0.99
N THR A 79 12.85 -12.98 -0.55
CA THR A 79 11.91 -11.97 -0.06
C THR A 79 11.88 -10.78 -1.02
N VAL A 80 10.69 -10.32 -1.36
CA VAL A 80 10.47 -9.11 -2.18
C VAL A 80 10.48 -7.87 -1.30
N VAL A 81 11.12 -6.80 -1.75
CA VAL A 81 11.11 -5.50 -1.08
C VAL A 81 10.59 -4.46 -2.07
N PRO A 82 9.27 -4.25 -2.13
CA PRO A 82 8.70 -3.26 -3.04
C PRO A 82 8.99 -1.85 -2.53
N ILE A 83 9.56 -1.00 -3.39
CA ILE A 83 9.96 0.37 -3.04
C ILE A 83 9.29 1.37 -3.98
N ASP A 84 8.74 2.45 -3.42
CA ASP A 84 8.23 3.57 -4.23
C ASP A 84 9.39 4.30 -4.93
N TYR A 85 9.60 4.00 -6.21
CA TYR A 85 10.62 4.60 -7.05
C TYR A 85 10.44 6.12 -7.28
N ARG A 86 9.29 6.68 -6.92
CA ARG A 86 8.96 8.13 -7.02
C ARG A 86 9.29 8.89 -5.74
N GLY A 87 9.71 8.18 -4.70
CA GLY A 87 10.08 8.73 -3.40
C GLY A 87 11.36 9.56 -3.45
N ALA A 88 11.65 10.25 -2.36
CA ALA A 88 12.93 10.97 -2.22
C ALA A 88 14.09 9.97 -2.21
N TYR A 89 15.13 10.26 -3.00
CA TYR A 89 16.31 9.41 -3.15
C TYR A 89 16.91 8.97 -1.81
N ILE A 90 17.10 9.90 -0.88
CA ILE A 90 17.68 9.60 0.44
C ILE A 90 16.85 8.58 1.24
N THR A 91 15.52 8.63 1.12
CA THR A 91 14.62 7.68 1.77
C THR A 91 14.72 6.31 1.11
N LEU A 92 14.76 6.28 -0.21
CA LEU A 92 14.91 5.07 -1.01
C LEU A 92 16.21 4.35 -0.65
N ILE A 93 17.35 5.06 -0.63
CA ILE A 93 18.64 4.47 -0.25
C ILE A 93 18.61 3.93 1.19
N LYS A 94 18.08 4.69 2.14
CA LYS A 94 17.95 4.21 3.52
C LYS A 94 17.15 2.91 3.61
N GLN A 95 16.08 2.78 2.84
CA GLN A 95 15.27 1.55 2.79
C GLN A 95 16.05 0.38 2.18
N LEU A 96 16.76 0.60 1.07
CA LEU A 96 17.58 -0.43 0.42
C LEU A 96 18.71 -0.94 1.32
N VAL A 97 19.41 -0.03 1.99
CA VAL A 97 20.51 -0.35 2.94
C VAL A 97 19.93 -1.08 4.16
N HIS A 98 18.85 -0.58 4.75
CA HIS A 98 18.20 -1.20 5.91
C HIS A 98 17.70 -2.61 5.60
N ALA A 99 17.08 -2.83 4.42
CA ALA A 99 16.66 -4.15 3.99
C ALA A 99 17.84 -5.09 3.72
N ASP A 100 19.03 -4.55 3.45
CA ASP A 100 20.20 -5.30 3.03
C ASP A 100 19.90 -6.21 1.84
N VAL A 101 19.51 -5.60 0.74
CA VAL A 101 19.08 -6.30 -0.46
C VAL A 101 20.29 -6.87 -1.24
N PHE A 102 20.08 -8.03 -1.89
CA PHE A 102 21.03 -8.63 -2.82
C PHE A 102 21.24 -7.72 -4.04
N ALA A 103 20.16 -7.17 -4.56
CA ALA A 103 20.15 -6.24 -5.68
C ALA A 103 18.85 -5.42 -5.69
N ALA A 104 18.85 -4.33 -6.43
CA ALA A 104 17.67 -3.55 -6.78
C ALA A 104 17.35 -3.72 -8.27
N ILE A 105 16.07 -3.75 -8.63
CA ILE A 105 15.61 -3.81 -10.01
C ILE A 105 14.74 -2.60 -10.28
N THR A 106 15.09 -1.79 -11.28
CA THR A 106 14.31 -0.66 -11.80
C THR A 106 13.92 -0.90 -13.25
N PHE A 107 13.32 0.05 -13.93
CA PHE A 107 12.79 -0.11 -15.29
C PHE A 107 13.23 1.00 -16.24
N MET A 108 13.13 0.71 -17.54
CA MET A 108 13.31 1.70 -18.59
C MET A 108 12.30 2.84 -18.43
N GLY A 109 12.78 4.08 -18.28
CA GLY A 109 12.01 5.28 -17.90
C GLY A 109 12.30 5.76 -16.48
N CYS A 110 13.08 4.98 -15.70
CA CYS A 110 13.59 5.36 -14.39
C CYS A 110 15.08 5.00 -14.22
N GLU A 111 15.83 5.01 -15.33
CA GLU A 111 17.24 4.59 -15.41
C GLU A 111 18.15 5.51 -14.58
N ASN A 112 17.77 6.75 -14.40
CA ASN A 112 18.54 7.77 -13.69
C ASN A 112 18.80 7.44 -12.21
N ILE A 113 18.02 6.53 -11.61
CA ILE A 113 18.24 6.12 -10.22
C ILE A 113 19.26 4.96 -10.10
N ALA A 114 19.50 4.19 -11.16
CA ALA A 114 20.36 3.01 -11.11
C ALA A 114 21.82 3.35 -10.78
N PRO A 115 22.47 4.35 -11.42
CA PRO A 115 23.83 4.76 -11.03
C PRO A 115 23.93 5.18 -9.57
N LEU A 116 22.95 5.97 -9.10
CA LEU A 116 22.92 6.46 -7.73
C LEU A 116 22.83 5.32 -6.69
N ILE A 117 21.99 4.30 -6.96
CA ILE A 117 21.89 3.11 -6.10
C ILE A 117 23.20 2.33 -6.15
N SER A 118 23.86 2.24 -7.32
CA SER A 118 25.11 1.51 -7.48
C SER A 118 26.29 2.19 -6.76
N GLU A 119 26.29 3.51 -6.64
CA GLU A 119 27.26 4.28 -5.84
C GLU A 119 27.24 3.87 -4.36
N GLU A 120 26.10 3.42 -3.85
CA GLU A 120 25.96 2.89 -2.48
C GLU A 120 26.38 1.41 -2.36
N GLY A 121 26.99 0.84 -3.38
CA GLY A 121 27.42 -0.56 -3.42
C GLY A 121 26.27 -1.56 -3.55
N ILE A 122 25.10 -1.11 -3.98
CA ILE A 122 23.95 -1.97 -4.25
C ILE A 122 23.80 -2.14 -5.77
N PRO A 123 24.02 -3.34 -6.32
CA PRO A 123 23.79 -3.58 -7.73
C PRO A 123 22.37 -3.23 -8.13
N CYS A 124 22.22 -2.41 -9.18
CA CYS A 124 20.91 -1.97 -9.66
C CYS A 124 20.77 -2.26 -11.16
N TYR A 125 19.69 -2.91 -11.51
CA TYR A 125 19.42 -3.41 -12.86
C TYR A 125 18.20 -2.76 -13.44
N ILE A 126 18.25 -2.63 -14.77
CA ILE A 126 17.20 -2.01 -15.56
C ILE A 126 16.52 -3.12 -16.35
N THR A 127 15.19 -3.25 -16.20
CA THR A 127 14.37 -4.19 -16.94
C THR A 127 13.36 -3.46 -17.82
N SER A 128 12.78 -4.16 -18.81
CA SER A 128 11.55 -3.67 -19.43
C SER A 128 10.35 -3.95 -18.53
N LEU A 129 9.17 -3.47 -18.89
CA LEU A 129 7.96 -3.75 -18.11
C LEU A 129 7.30 -5.10 -18.47
N VAL A 130 7.86 -5.83 -19.45
CA VAL A 130 7.30 -7.07 -20.00
C VAL A 130 8.31 -8.20 -20.16
N ALA A 131 9.59 -7.95 -19.87
CA ALA A 131 10.64 -8.95 -19.95
C ALA A 131 11.74 -8.68 -18.92
N PRO A 132 12.40 -9.72 -18.37
CA PRO A 132 13.52 -9.54 -17.47
C PRO A 132 14.72 -8.91 -18.22
N GLY A 133 15.54 -8.19 -17.48
CA GLY A 133 16.84 -7.70 -17.97
C GLY A 133 17.91 -8.79 -17.97
N ASP A 134 19.16 -8.39 -18.23
CA ASP A 134 20.32 -9.27 -18.16
C ASP A 134 20.54 -9.84 -16.75
N PRO A 135 21.23 -11.01 -16.64
CA PRO A 135 21.58 -11.61 -15.36
C PRO A 135 22.38 -10.66 -14.48
N ILE A 136 22.11 -10.76 -13.20
CA ILE A 136 22.54 -9.78 -12.19
C ILE A 136 23.68 -10.34 -11.33
N ALA A 137 24.87 -9.70 -11.31
CA ALA A 137 25.85 -9.97 -10.27
C ALA A 137 25.45 -9.23 -8.98
N GLY A 138 24.68 -9.87 -8.10
CA GLY A 138 24.29 -9.30 -6.82
C GLY A 138 25.45 -9.21 -5.83
N ARG A 139 25.25 -8.47 -4.75
CA ARG A 139 26.21 -8.37 -3.65
C ARG A 139 25.99 -9.48 -2.62
N ALA A 140 26.99 -9.68 -1.75
CA ALA A 140 26.78 -10.47 -0.55
C ALA A 140 25.75 -9.75 0.33
N ALA A 141 24.63 -10.43 0.64
CA ALA A 141 23.58 -9.94 1.52
C ALA A 141 23.28 -11.00 2.57
N LEU A 142 22.81 -10.54 3.73
CA LEU A 142 22.44 -11.45 4.81
C LEU A 142 21.28 -12.34 4.35
N LYS A 143 21.42 -13.64 4.60
CA LYS A 143 20.35 -14.60 4.42
C LYS A 143 19.51 -14.63 5.67
N GLU A 144 18.22 -14.64 5.47
CA GLU A 144 17.27 -14.79 6.56
C GLU A 144 16.72 -16.21 6.61
N THR A 145 16.48 -16.67 7.81
CA THR A 145 15.85 -17.98 8.05
C THR A 145 14.32 -17.87 8.16
N ALA A 146 13.85 -16.63 8.34
CA ALA A 146 12.41 -16.36 8.40
C ALA A 146 11.76 -16.50 7.02
N ASP A 147 10.55 -17.06 7.00
CA ASP A 147 9.76 -17.29 5.79
C ASP A 147 9.03 -16.02 5.32
N ASN A 148 9.79 -14.92 5.19
CA ASN A 148 9.26 -13.63 4.77
C ASN A 148 9.00 -13.62 3.27
N ALA A 149 7.75 -13.33 2.88
CA ALA A 149 7.38 -13.13 1.48
C ALA A 149 7.69 -11.71 1.00
N VAL A 150 7.41 -10.70 1.84
CA VAL A 150 7.57 -9.29 1.49
C VAL A 150 7.98 -8.44 2.69
N ILE A 151 8.73 -7.37 2.44
CA ILE A 151 9.01 -6.32 3.42
C ILE A 151 8.50 -5.00 2.86
N PHE A 152 7.45 -4.45 3.49
CA PHE A 152 6.93 -3.12 3.16
C PHE A 152 7.52 -2.05 4.05
N TYR A 153 7.78 -0.88 3.46
CA TYR A 153 8.16 0.30 4.19
C TYR A 153 6.97 1.25 4.35
N THR A 154 6.64 1.58 5.58
CA THR A 154 5.61 2.57 5.91
C THR A 154 6.26 3.82 6.49
N SER A 155 5.64 4.97 6.27
CA SER A 155 6.08 6.22 6.91
C SER A 155 5.79 6.16 8.41
N GLY A 156 6.85 6.24 9.24
CA GLY A 156 6.73 6.25 10.70
C GLY A 156 6.31 7.63 11.23
N THR A 157 5.73 7.68 12.44
CA THR A 157 5.38 8.93 13.15
C THR A 157 6.62 9.73 13.56
N THR A 158 7.80 9.10 13.63
CA THR A 158 9.08 9.69 14.02
C THR A 158 9.93 10.13 12.84
N GLY A 159 9.41 10.06 11.61
CA GLY A 159 10.15 10.40 10.38
C GLY A 159 11.03 9.27 9.84
N GLU A 160 11.26 8.21 10.59
CA GLU A 160 11.92 7.02 10.11
C GLU A 160 10.91 6.03 9.53
N SER A 161 11.24 5.44 8.37
CA SER A 161 10.39 4.44 7.75
C SER A 161 10.36 3.17 8.61
N LYS A 162 9.16 2.72 8.99
CA LYS A 162 8.97 1.43 9.64
C LYS A 162 8.96 0.33 8.59
N ALA A 163 9.72 -0.72 8.81
CA ALA A 163 9.72 -1.89 7.94
C ALA A 163 8.87 -3.01 8.54
N VAL A 164 7.91 -3.50 7.77
CA VAL A 164 7.01 -4.58 8.17
C VAL A 164 7.31 -5.79 7.30
N ALA A 165 7.79 -6.86 7.91
CA ALA A 165 8.00 -8.13 7.24
C ALA A 165 6.73 -9.00 7.38
N LEU A 166 6.22 -9.46 6.25
CA LEU A 166 5.05 -10.32 6.18
C LEU A 166 5.45 -11.67 5.59
N SER A 167 5.04 -12.74 6.26
CA SER A 167 5.28 -14.10 5.80
C SER A 167 4.32 -14.52 4.68
N HIS A 168 4.62 -15.65 4.01
CA HIS A 168 3.70 -16.27 3.08
C HIS A 168 2.36 -16.60 3.74
N SER A 169 2.37 -17.09 4.98
CA SER A 169 1.14 -17.39 5.72
C SER A 169 0.33 -16.14 6.06
N ASN A 170 0.96 -15.03 6.46
CA ASN A 170 0.23 -13.78 6.70
C ASN A 170 -0.53 -13.31 5.45
N LEU A 171 0.15 -13.31 4.31
CA LEU A 171 -0.44 -12.87 3.04
C LEU A 171 -1.51 -13.83 2.51
N LEU A 172 -1.30 -15.14 2.65
CA LEU A 172 -2.29 -16.14 2.25
C LEU A 172 -3.56 -16.02 3.09
N SER A 173 -3.41 -15.96 4.40
CA SER A 173 -4.51 -15.89 5.36
C SER A 173 -5.40 -14.66 5.11
N VAL A 174 -4.81 -13.46 4.92
CA VAL A 174 -5.61 -12.27 4.59
C VAL A 174 -6.30 -12.38 3.24
N THR A 175 -5.61 -12.97 2.24
CA THR A 175 -6.17 -13.11 0.89
C THR A 175 -7.38 -14.04 0.88
N GLU A 176 -7.25 -15.21 1.50
CA GLU A 176 -8.34 -16.19 1.61
C GLU A 176 -9.51 -15.63 2.43
N SER A 177 -9.22 -14.99 3.56
CA SER A 177 -10.24 -14.36 4.40
C SER A 177 -10.98 -13.22 3.69
N CYS A 178 -10.30 -12.41 2.86
CA CYS A 178 -10.97 -11.39 2.04
C CYS A 178 -11.93 -12.01 1.02
N ILE A 179 -11.50 -13.07 0.34
CA ILE A 179 -12.31 -13.77 -0.67
C ILE A 179 -13.53 -14.41 -0.02
N GLU A 180 -13.34 -15.12 1.10
CA GLU A 180 -14.42 -15.71 1.88
C GLU A 180 -15.42 -14.65 2.36
N HIS A 181 -14.91 -13.53 2.88
CA HIS A 181 -15.72 -12.46 3.45
C HIS A 181 -16.56 -11.72 2.40
N LEU A 182 -16.02 -11.54 1.20
CA LEU A 182 -16.78 -10.96 0.06
C LEU A 182 -17.83 -11.92 -0.47
N GLY A 183 -17.54 -13.23 -0.47
CA GLY A 183 -18.49 -14.29 -0.76
C GLY A 183 -18.94 -14.44 -2.22
N ASP A 184 -18.70 -13.44 -3.06
CA ASP A 184 -19.20 -13.37 -4.44
C ASP A 184 -18.09 -13.31 -5.51
N ILE A 185 -16.83 -13.48 -5.11
CA ILE A 185 -15.70 -13.55 -6.05
C ILE A 185 -15.74 -14.90 -6.77
N SER A 186 -15.87 -14.86 -8.09
CA SER A 186 -15.92 -16.02 -8.97
C SER A 186 -14.79 -16.02 -10.01
N GLU A 187 -14.63 -17.12 -10.72
CA GLU A 187 -13.62 -17.24 -11.79
C GLU A 187 -13.87 -16.30 -12.99
N ASP A 188 -15.10 -15.79 -13.13
CA ASP A 188 -15.47 -14.84 -14.18
C ASP A 188 -15.12 -13.39 -13.83
N ASP A 189 -14.64 -13.14 -12.60
CA ASP A 189 -14.30 -11.80 -12.17
C ASP A 189 -12.99 -11.31 -12.76
N ILE A 190 -12.99 -10.03 -13.14
CA ILE A 190 -11.82 -9.32 -13.67
C ILE A 190 -11.48 -8.16 -12.75
N LEU A 191 -10.29 -8.21 -12.16
CA LEU A 191 -9.80 -7.18 -11.23
C LEU A 191 -9.07 -6.06 -11.96
N LEU A 192 -9.27 -4.82 -11.51
CA LEU A 192 -8.41 -3.71 -11.90
C LEU A 192 -7.21 -3.60 -10.95
N ASN A 193 -6.00 -3.88 -11.44
CA ASN A 193 -4.75 -3.65 -10.71
C ASN A 193 -4.18 -2.28 -11.08
N ALA A 194 -4.62 -1.23 -10.39
CA ALA A 194 -4.21 0.16 -10.61
C ALA A 194 -3.70 0.86 -9.35
N LEU A 195 -3.90 0.26 -8.17
CA LEU A 195 -3.26 0.70 -6.93
C LEU A 195 -1.77 0.33 -6.94
N PRO A 196 -0.87 1.20 -6.45
CA PRO A 196 0.56 0.90 -6.44
C PRO A 196 0.90 -0.35 -5.61
N ASN A 197 1.54 -1.34 -6.22
CA ASN A 197 1.89 -2.62 -5.57
C ASN A 197 3.07 -2.50 -4.58
N PHE A 198 3.71 -1.35 -4.47
CA PHE A 198 4.68 -1.10 -3.39
C PHE A 198 4.00 -0.77 -2.04
N ASN A 199 2.68 -0.66 -1.99
CA ASN A 199 1.88 -0.56 -0.76
C ASN A 199 1.14 -1.87 -0.50
N ALA A 200 0.95 -2.24 0.76
CA ALA A 200 0.24 -3.46 1.13
C ALA A 200 -1.18 -3.52 0.52
N LEU A 201 -1.92 -2.40 0.50
CA LEU A 201 -3.27 -2.35 -0.08
C LEU A 201 -3.25 -2.69 -1.58
N GLY A 202 -2.40 -2.05 -2.37
CA GLY A 202 -2.29 -2.34 -3.81
C GLY A 202 -1.75 -3.74 -4.07
N PHE A 203 -0.80 -4.20 -3.26
CA PHE A 203 -0.21 -5.52 -3.39
C PHE A 203 -1.24 -6.63 -3.13
N VAL A 204 -2.00 -6.55 -2.04
CA VAL A 204 -2.98 -7.59 -1.69
C VAL A 204 -4.22 -7.49 -2.55
N SER A 205 -4.93 -6.35 -2.52
CA SER A 205 -6.22 -6.21 -3.20
C SER A 205 -6.10 -6.02 -4.72
N GLY A 206 -4.99 -5.44 -5.19
CA GLY A 206 -4.76 -5.19 -6.62
C GLY A 206 -4.14 -6.37 -7.36
N SER A 207 -3.27 -7.15 -6.73
CA SER A 207 -2.54 -8.22 -7.43
C SER A 207 -2.59 -9.58 -6.76
N LEU A 208 -2.45 -9.68 -5.44
CA LEU A 208 -2.30 -10.99 -4.78
C LEU A 208 -3.58 -11.83 -4.85
N ILE A 209 -4.76 -11.23 -4.68
CA ILE A 209 -6.05 -11.91 -4.86
C ILE A 209 -6.13 -12.54 -6.26
N SER A 210 -5.76 -11.79 -7.29
CA SER A 210 -5.74 -12.27 -8.67
C SER A 210 -4.72 -13.40 -8.86
N LEU A 211 -3.51 -13.25 -8.33
CA LEU A 211 -2.47 -14.29 -8.41
C LEU A 211 -2.89 -15.58 -7.73
N VAL A 212 -3.40 -15.50 -6.49
CA VAL A 212 -3.76 -16.69 -5.68
C VAL A 212 -4.96 -17.44 -6.27
N LYS A 213 -5.96 -16.71 -6.80
CA LYS A 213 -7.17 -17.32 -7.41
C LYS A 213 -7.06 -17.53 -8.91
N ALA A 214 -5.94 -17.16 -9.53
CA ALA A 214 -5.75 -17.14 -10.99
C ALA A 214 -6.86 -16.34 -11.72
N LEU A 215 -7.36 -15.26 -11.09
CA LEU A 215 -8.38 -14.39 -11.70
C LEU A 215 -7.74 -13.48 -12.75
N PRO A 216 -8.44 -13.24 -13.87
CA PRO A 216 -8.02 -12.23 -14.83
C PRO A 216 -7.86 -10.85 -14.18
N GLN A 217 -6.81 -10.13 -14.56
CA GLN A 217 -6.57 -8.77 -14.09
C GLN A 217 -6.19 -7.82 -15.21
N VAL A 218 -6.70 -6.60 -15.14
CA VAL A 218 -6.27 -5.49 -15.99
C VAL A 218 -5.26 -4.67 -15.21
N THR A 219 -4.00 -4.75 -15.60
CA THR A 219 -2.90 -4.09 -14.90
C THR A 219 -2.58 -2.75 -15.53
N LEU A 220 -2.58 -1.69 -14.74
CA LEU A 220 -2.27 -0.32 -15.15
C LEU A 220 -1.06 0.21 -14.39
N GLN A 221 -0.14 0.80 -15.13
CA GLN A 221 1.00 1.52 -14.55
C GLN A 221 0.55 2.76 -13.75
N SER A 222 -0.54 3.39 -14.18
CA SER A 222 -1.12 4.57 -13.55
C SER A 222 -2.63 4.57 -13.72
N PHE A 223 -3.32 5.00 -12.66
CA PHE A 223 -4.75 5.24 -12.71
C PHE A 223 -5.13 6.49 -13.55
N MET A 224 -4.21 7.42 -13.70
CA MET A 224 -4.46 8.67 -14.45
C MET A 224 -4.04 8.53 -15.92
N PRO A 225 -4.84 9.13 -16.84
CA PRO A 225 -6.07 9.92 -16.63
C PRO A 225 -7.30 9.04 -16.33
N ALA A 226 -8.13 9.44 -15.36
CA ALA A 226 -9.29 8.65 -14.91
C ALA A 226 -10.29 8.30 -16.04
N LYS A 227 -10.49 9.17 -17.03
CA LYS A 227 -11.34 8.89 -18.21
C LYS A 227 -10.77 7.76 -19.07
N THR A 228 -9.45 7.71 -19.24
CA THR A 228 -8.78 6.62 -19.96
C THR A 228 -8.94 5.30 -19.20
N THR A 229 -8.71 5.32 -17.90
CA THR A 229 -8.91 4.15 -17.03
C THR A 229 -10.34 3.64 -17.10
N TRP A 230 -11.34 4.53 -17.04
CA TRP A 230 -12.74 4.13 -17.16
C TRP A 230 -13.06 3.46 -18.50
N ASN A 231 -12.51 3.96 -19.60
CA ASN A 231 -12.65 3.33 -20.90
C ASN A 231 -12.01 1.92 -20.93
N ILE A 232 -10.87 1.74 -20.28
CA ILE A 232 -10.21 0.43 -20.16
C ILE A 232 -11.06 -0.52 -19.31
N VAL A 233 -11.65 -0.04 -18.21
CA VAL A 233 -12.58 -0.80 -17.36
C VAL A 233 -13.75 -1.33 -18.20
N LYS A 234 -14.39 -0.47 -19.02
CA LYS A 234 -15.49 -0.87 -19.90
C LYS A 234 -15.06 -1.86 -20.98
N GLN A 235 -13.94 -1.58 -21.66
CA GLN A 235 -13.44 -2.41 -22.78
C GLN A 235 -13.06 -3.82 -22.35
N ASN A 236 -12.63 -4.00 -21.11
CA ASN A 236 -12.19 -5.27 -20.59
C ASN A 236 -13.19 -5.91 -19.63
N ASN A 237 -14.41 -5.37 -19.52
CA ASN A 237 -15.45 -5.88 -18.64
C ASN A 237 -14.98 -6.07 -17.17
N VAL A 238 -14.18 -5.15 -16.65
CA VAL A 238 -13.72 -5.19 -15.25
C VAL A 238 -14.94 -5.26 -14.31
N THR A 239 -14.86 -6.15 -13.32
CA THR A 239 -15.95 -6.40 -12.37
C THR A 239 -15.67 -5.83 -10.99
N ILE A 240 -14.39 -5.73 -10.58
CA ILE A 240 -13.97 -5.28 -9.25
C ILE A 240 -12.85 -4.25 -9.39
N ILE A 241 -13.03 -3.11 -8.72
CA ILE A 241 -12.03 -2.04 -8.67
C ILE A 241 -11.57 -1.80 -7.23
N PRO A 242 -10.39 -2.30 -6.82
CA PRO A 242 -9.74 -1.80 -5.61
C PRO A 242 -9.31 -0.34 -5.80
N ALA A 243 -9.69 0.53 -4.86
CA ALA A 243 -9.47 1.97 -4.98
C ALA A 243 -9.23 2.63 -3.61
N VAL A 244 -8.63 3.81 -3.64
CA VAL A 244 -8.62 4.75 -2.51
C VAL A 244 -9.61 5.88 -2.78
N PRO A 245 -10.09 6.61 -1.76
CA PRO A 245 -11.09 7.68 -1.93
C PRO A 245 -10.74 8.70 -3.02
N THR A 246 -9.46 9.02 -3.18
CA THR A 246 -8.99 9.93 -4.24
C THR A 246 -9.26 9.38 -5.66
N MET A 247 -9.06 8.08 -5.88
CA MET A 247 -9.37 7.46 -7.17
C MET A 247 -10.87 7.50 -7.45
N ILE A 248 -11.69 7.26 -6.44
CA ILE A 248 -13.15 7.36 -6.52
C ILE A 248 -13.57 8.80 -6.87
N ALA A 249 -12.99 9.79 -6.21
CA ALA A 249 -13.24 11.20 -6.53
C ALA A 249 -12.90 11.55 -7.99
N LEU A 250 -11.79 11.02 -8.50
CA LEU A 250 -11.36 11.23 -9.89
C LEU A 250 -12.31 10.56 -10.90
N LEU A 251 -12.81 9.36 -10.60
CA LEU A 251 -13.83 8.69 -11.40
C LEU A 251 -15.13 9.50 -11.42
N LEU A 252 -15.61 9.96 -10.27
CA LEU A 252 -16.80 10.79 -10.14
C LEU A 252 -16.67 12.13 -10.87
N GLY A 253 -15.48 12.73 -10.82
CA GLY A 253 -15.15 13.95 -11.56
C GLY A 253 -15.17 13.74 -13.08
N ALA A 254 -14.64 12.60 -13.54
CA ALA A 254 -14.67 12.22 -14.94
C ALA A 254 -16.08 11.86 -15.42
N ALA A 255 -16.92 11.26 -14.57
CA ALA A 255 -18.30 10.92 -14.86
C ALA A 255 -19.16 12.16 -15.13
N GLY A 256 -18.95 13.26 -14.42
CA GLY A 256 -19.57 14.56 -14.71
C GLY A 256 -19.27 15.12 -16.11
N GLN A 257 -18.29 14.53 -16.81
CA GLN A 257 -17.94 14.83 -18.21
C GLN A 257 -18.50 13.81 -19.22
N GLY A 258 -19.52 13.04 -18.85
CA GLY A 258 -20.22 12.10 -19.74
C GLY A 258 -19.60 10.70 -19.79
N LEU A 259 -19.19 10.14 -18.65
CA LEU A 259 -18.89 8.71 -18.56
C LEU A 259 -20.22 7.92 -18.62
N ASP A 260 -20.29 6.98 -19.56
CA ASP A 260 -21.39 6.02 -19.57
C ASP A 260 -21.20 4.98 -18.46
N ARG A 261 -22.30 4.49 -17.91
CA ARG A 261 -22.29 3.36 -16.98
C ARG A 261 -21.72 2.11 -17.65
N THR A 262 -21.17 1.22 -16.86
CA THR A 262 -20.82 -0.13 -17.29
C THR A 262 -21.67 -1.14 -16.55
N SER A 263 -22.14 -2.18 -17.28
CA SER A 263 -22.93 -3.26 -16.68
C SER A 263 -22.05 -4.35 -16.06
N SER A 264 -20.75 -4.35 -16.32
CA SER A 264 -19.84 -5.38 -15.82
C SER A 264 -19.39 -5.16 -14.38
N LEU A 265 -19.29 -3.89 -13.94
CA LEU A 265 -18.71 -3.57 -12.64
C LEU A 265 -19.70 -3.94 -11.50
N LYS A 266 -19.27 -4.87 -10.65
CA LYS A 266 -20.03 -5.32 -9.47
C LYS A 266 -19.94 -4.32 -8.34
N TYR A 267 -18.71 -3.94 -7.95
CA TYR A 267 -18.45 -2.99 -6.85
C TYR A 267 -17.04 -2.38 -6.91
N ILE A 268 -16.86 -1.35 -6.11
CA ILE A 268 -15.56 -0.75 -5.82
C ILE A 268 -15.18 -1.13 -4.38
N LEU A 269 -13.97 -1.66 -4.17
CA LEU A 269 -13.40 -1.89 -2.84
C LEU A 269 -12.64 -0.63 -2.40
N SER A 270 -13.10 0.03 -1.35
CA SER A 270 -12.47 1.26 -0.85
C SER A 270 -11.73 1.03 0.46
N GLY A 271 -10.47 1.44 0.50
CA GLY A 271 -9.64 1.35 1.70
C GLY A 271 -8.55 2.42 1.74
N GLY A 272 -7.76 2.41 2.81
CA GLY A 272 -6.58 3.27 2.98
C GLY A 272 -6.85 4.67 3.50
N ASP A 273 -8.07 5.18 3.44
CA ASP A 273 -8.48 6.48 3.97
C ASP A 273 -10.00 6.50 4.21
N LYS A 274 -10.47 7.50 4.97
CA LYS A 274 -11.90 7.70 5.21
C LYS A 274 -12.60 8.13 3.92
N LEU A 275 -13.63 7.38 3.52
CA LEU A 275 -14.45 7.71 2.36
C LEU A 275 -15.53 8.73 2.77
N PRO A 276 -15.64 9.89 2.09
CA PRO A 276 -16.74 10.82 2.31
C PRO A 276 -18.09 10.19 1.95
N GLU A 277 -19.08 10.29 2.83
CA GLU A 277 -20.42 9.69 2.62
C GLU A 277 -21.08 10.11 1.30
N ASN A 278 -20.86 11.36 0.87
CA ASN A 278 -21.39 11.83 -0.40
C ASN A 278 -20.80 11.08 -1.62
N TYR A 279 -19.61 10.46 -1.50
CA TYR A 279 -19.02 9.67 -2.60
C TYR A 279 -19.73 8.33 -2.73
N ILE A 280 -20.10 7.69 -1.64
CA ILE A 280 -20.87 6.44 -1.66
C ILE A 280 -22.17 6.64 -2.44
N LYS A 281 -22.95 7.67 -2.03
CA LYS A 281 -24.21 8.01 -2.71
C LYS A 281 -23.99 8.32 -4.20
N ARG A 282 -23.02 9.17 -4.52
CA ARG A 282 -22.72 9.57 -5.90
C ARG A 282 -22.24 8.41 -6.77
N CYS A 283 -21.47 7.46 -6.25
CA CYS A 283 -21.08 6.27 -6.99
C CYS A 283 -22.28 5.44 -7.38
N THR A 284 -23.21 5.20 -6.46
CA THR A 284 -24.45 4.47 -6.77
C THR A 284 -25.30 5.23 -7.79
N GLU A 285 -25.46 6.54 -7.65
CA GLU A 285 -26.30 7.36 -8.54
C GLU A 285 -25.68 7.53 -9.94
N ILE A 286 -24.39 7.76 -10.03
CA ILE A 286 -23.69 8.12 -11.29
C ILE A 286 -23.13 6.89 -11.99
N LEU A 287 -22.37 6.06 -11.27
CA LEU A 287 -21.71 4.89 -11.85
C LEU A 287 -22.59 3.63 -11.78
N GLY A 288 -23.62 3.61 -10.92
CA GLY A 288 -24.53 2.49 -10.74
C GLY A 288 -23.94 1.35 -9.93
N VAL A 289 -22.86 1.60 -9.15
CA VAL A 289 -22.14 0.56 -8.42
C VAL A 289 -22.04 0.88 -6.92
N PRO A 290 -22.17 -0.12 -6.04
CA PRO A 290 -21.92 0.02 -4.62
C PRO A 290 -20.43 0.14 -4.31
N ILE A 291 -20.12 0.69 -3.14
CA ILE A 291 -18.76 0.72 -2.59
C ILE A 291 -18.74 -0.15 -1.34
N ILE A 292 -17.84 -1.12 -1.32
CA ILE A 292 -17.50 -1.91 -0.14
C ILE A 292 -16.33 -1.23 0.56
N GLU A 293 -16.55 -0.78 1.80
CA GLU A 293 -15.51 -0.14 2.59
C GLU A 293 -14.82 -1.15 3.51
N GLY A 294 -13.51 -0.97 3.68
CA GLY A 294 -12.71 -1.75 4.59
C GLY A 294 -11.69 -0.90 5.35
N TYR A 295 -11.22 -1.44 6.47
CA TYR A 295 -10.14 -0.89 7.27
C TYR A 295 -8.97 -1.86 7.28
N GLY A 296 -7.77 -1.30 7.26
CA GLY A 296 -6.56 -2.09 7.36
C GLY A 296 -5.29 -1.27 7.51
N LEU A 297 -4.21 -1.98 7.74
CA LEU A 297 -2.87 -1.44 7.93
C LEU A 297 -1.83 -2.46 7.44
N THR A 298 -0.64 -1.98 7.16
CA THR A 298 0.44 -2.83 6.63
C THR A 298 0.79 -3.95 7.59
N GLU A 299 0.79 -3.68 8.89
CA GLU A 299 1.11 -4.64 9.95
C GLU A 299 0.09 -5.79 10.06
N ALA A 300 -1.10 -5.62 9.47
CA ALA A 300 -2.12 -6.67 9.34
C ALA A 300 -2.29 -7.16 7.90
N SER A 301 -1.21 -7.15 7.10
CA SER A 301 -1.24 -7.60 5.70
C SER A 301 -2.29 -6.88 4.84
N SER A 302 -2.59 -5.63 5.12
CA SER A 302 -3.50 -4.73 4.40
C SER A 302 -4.93 -4.66 4.93
N VAL A 303 -5.61 -5.75 5.26
CA VAL A 303 -7.04 -5.74 5.58
C VAL A 303 -7.30 -6.35 6.96
N VAL A 304 -8.04 -5.65 7.79
CA VAL A 304 -8.48 -6.07 9.14
C VAL A 304 -9.99 -6.32 9.16
N SER A 305 -10.74 -5.40 8.55
CA SER A 305 -12.20 -5.52 8.43
C SER A 305 -12.67 -5.09 7.05
N LEU A 306 -13.80 -5.65 6.64
CA LEU A 306 -14.41 -5.40 5.34
C LEU A 306 -15.92 -5.59 5.47
N ALA A 307 -16.74 -4.86 4.70
CA ALA A 307 -18.16 -5.17 4.66
C ALA A 307 -18.38 -6.57 4.04
N PRO A 308 -19.19 -7.43 4.68
CA PRO A 308 -19.43 -8.80 4.21
C PRO A 308 -20.32 -8.82 2.96
N GLY A 309 -19.68 -8.68 1.80
CA GLY A 309 -20.37 -8.56 0.51
C GLY A 309 -21.16 -7.27 0.36
N ILE A 310 -21.93 -7.19 -0.73
CA ILE A 310 -22.75 -6.00 -1.07
C ILE A 310 -23.88 -5.80 -0.06
N ASP A 311 -24.50 -6.87 0.38
CA ASP A 311 -25.64 -6.84 1.33
C ASP A 311 -25.22 -6.41 2.74
N GLY A 312 -23.96 -6.54 3.06
CA GLY A 312 -23.37 -6.12 4.34
C GLY A 312 -22.92 -4.66 4.41
N ILE A 313 -23.15 -3.87 3.38
CA ILE A 313 -22.75 -2.45 3.36
C ILE A 313 -23.61 -1.66 4.33
N LYS A 314 -22.98 -1.02 5.32
CA LYS A 314 -23.62 -0.08 6.25
C LYS A 314 -22.93 1.28 6.20
N PRO A 315 -23.65 2.39 5.94
CA PRO A 315 -23.03 3.72 5.89
C PRO A 315 -22.25 4.07 7.16
N GLY A 316 -21.03 4.58 6.99
CA GLY A 316 -20.15 4.98 8.09
C GLY A 316 -19.57 3.81 8.89
N LYS A 317 -19.69 2.57 8.41
CA LYS A 317 -19.11 1.36 8.99
C LYS A 317 -18.04 0.78 8.07
N LEU A 318 -17.01 0.22 8.68
CA LEU A 318 -15.87 -0.38 7.97
C LEU A 318 -15.97 -1.91 7.91
N GLY A 319 -17.21 -2.43 7.94
CA GLY A 319 -17.50 -3.86 7.92
C GLY A 319 -17.22 -4.55 9.24
N THR A 320 -17.14 -5.88 9.17
CA THR A 320 -16.82 -6.77 10.28
C THR A 320 -15.39 -7.31 10.12
N LEU A 321 -14.82 -7.86 11.18
CA LEU A 321 -13.47 -8.44 11.14
C LEU A 321 -13.38 -9.59 10.14
N LEU A 322 -12.25 -9.70 9.47
CA LEU A 322 -11.91 -10.90 8.72
C LEU A 322 -11.70 -12.10 9.66
N SER A 323 -11.96 -13.31 9.18
CA SER A 323 -11.84 -14.55 9.95
C SER A 323 -10.43 -14.79 10.50
N CYS A 324 -9.40 -14.26 9.85
CA CYS A 324 -7.99 -14.35 10.25
C CYS A 324 -7.56 -13.32 11.30
N VAL A 325 -8.46 -12.47 11.81
CA VAL A 325 -8.14 -11.38 12.75
C VAL A 325 -9.04 -11.47 13.99
N GLU A 326 -8.42 -11.42 15.15
CA GLU A 326 -9.08 -11.14 16.43
C GLU A 326 -8.81 -9.71 16.86
N SER A 327 -9.75 -9.09 17.57
CA SER A 327 -9.57 -7.74 18.11
C SER A 327 -10.06 -7.58 19.54
N LYS A 328 -9.59 -6.53 20.20
CA LYS A 328 -10.12 -6.01 21.44
C LYS A 328 -10.07 -4.48 21.44
N ILE A 329 -11.03 -3.86 22.07
CA ILE A 329 -11.03 -2.42 22.37
C ILE A 329 -10.66 -2.25 23.84
N CYS A 330 -9.62 -1.45 24.11
CA CYS A 330 -9.14 -1.22 25.48
C CYS A 330 -9.23 0.27 25.86
N ASP A 331 -9.45 0.53 27.14
CA ASP A 331 -9.28 1.86 27.71
C ASP A 331 -7.78 2.19 27.94
N ASP A 332 -7.50 3.36 28.51
CA ASP A 332 -6.13 3.81 28.77
C ASP A 332 -5.42 3.00 29.89
N THR A 333 -6.15 2.22 30.68
CA THR A 333 -5.60 1.32 31.69
C THR A 333 -5.28 -0.08 31.12
N GLY A 334 -5.70 -0.35 29.87
CA GLY A 334 -5.58 -1.65 29.21
C GLY A 334 -6.76 -2.59 29.47
N ALA A 335 -7.79 -2.15 30.19
CA ALA A 335 -9.00 -2.96 30.41
C ALA A 335 -9.84 -3.06 29.13
N VAL A 336 -10.34 -4.26 28.83
CA VAL A 336 -11.16 -4.52 27.64
C VAL A 336 -12.55 -3.90 27.84
N LEU A 337 -12.99 -3.15 26.84
CA LEU A 337 -14.27 -2.45 26.84
C LEU A 337 -15.35 -3.29 26.12
N PRO A 338 -16.62 -3.20 26.56
CA PRO A 338 -17.75 -3.87 25.88
C PRO A 338 -18.09 -3.18 24.55
N PRO A 339 -18.87 -3.86 23.66
CA PRO A 339 -19.39 -3.27 22.42
C PRO A 339 -20.05 -1.91 22.67
N GLY A 340 -19.96 -1.01 21.69
CA GLY A 340 -20.48 0.36 21.74
C GLY A 340 -19.56 1.37 22.44
N LYS A 341 -18.52 0.93 23.17
CA LYS A 341 -17.55 1.81 23.81
C LYS A 341 -16.35 2.09 22.91
N GLU A 342 -15.89 3.34 22.95
CA GLU A 342 -14.73 3.81 22.22
C GLU A 342 -13.45 3.57 23.02
N GLY A 343 -12.40 3.08 22.37
CA GLY A 343 -11.10 2.83 22.98
C GLY A 343 -10.05 2.46 21.97
N LYS A 344 -8.86 2.13 22.45
CA LYS A 344 -7.72 1.72 21.60
C LYS A 344 -7.97 0.36 20.99
N LEU A 345 -7.84 0.28 19.66
CA LEU A 345 -7.97 -0.97 18.90
C LEU A 345 -6.67 -1.76 18.97
N TRP A 346 -6.74 -2.97 19.49
CA TRP A 346 -5.70 -3.98 19.45
C TRP A 346 -6.13 -5.14 18.59
N ILE A 347 -5.21 -5.68 17.81
CA ILE A 347 -5.48 -6.82 16.93
C ILE A 347 -4.42 -7.91 17.08
N ARG A 348 -4.79 -9.14 16.77
CA ARG A 348 -3.89 -10.26 16.57
C ARG A 348 -4.48 -11.23 15.54
N GLY A 349 -3.70 -12.16 15.03
CA GLY A 349 -4.19 -13.18 14.13
C GLY A 349 -3.18 -13.58 13.08
N GLU A 350 -3.58 -14.50 12.21
CA GLU A 350 -2.69 -15.08 11.21
C GLU A 350 -2.20 -14.07 10.16
N SER A 351 -2.99 -13.02 9.88
CA SER A 351 -2.59 -11.96 8.96
C SER A 351 -1.73 -10.87 9.58
N VAL A 352 -1.57 -10.88 10.92
CA VAL A 352 -0.84 -9.83 11.65
C VAL A 352 0.65 -10.16 11.71
N ALA A 353 1.51 -9.20 11.38
CA ALA A 353 2.96 -9.31 11.54
C ALA A 353 3.32 -9.59 13.00
N SER A 354 4.42 -10.28 13.23
CA SER A 354 4.90 -10.56 14.59
C SER A 354 5.83 -9.48 15.14
N SER A 355 6.39 -8.63 14.28
CA SER A 355 7.38 -7.62 14.67
C SER A 355 7.59 -6.58 13.57
N TYR A 356 8.19 -5.45 13.92
CA TYR A 356 8.84 -4.58 12.96
C TYR A 356 10.22 -5.14 12.58
N TYR A 357 10.48 -5.17 11.28
CA TYR A 357 11.71 -5.72 10.74
C TYR A 357 12.93 -4.93 11.23
N ARG A 358 13.89 -5.64 11.88
CA ARG A 358 15.13 -5.07 12.45
C ARG A 358 14.93 -3.85 13.37
N ASN A 359 13.82 -3.83 14.11
CA ASN A 359 13.55 -2.77 15.07
C ASN A 359 12.88 -3.33 16.34
N SER A 360 13.70 -3.76 17.30
CA SER A 360 13.23 -4.34 18.56
C SER A 360 12.49 -3.31 19.42
N GLU A 361 12.96 -2.05 19.46
CA GLU A 361 12.32 -0.99 20.23
C GLU A 361 10.87 -0.73 19.80
N LEU A 362 10.65 -0.57 18.50
CA LEU A 362 9.29 -0.44 17.96
C LEU A 362 8.48 -1.72 18.16
N THR A 363 9.11 -2.89 18.04
CA THR A 363 8.42 -4.16 18.27
C THR A 363 7.91 -4.26 19.70
N GLU A 364 8.76 -4.04 20.68
CA GLU A 364 8.38 -4.08 22.11
C GLU A 364 7.31 -3.04 22.45
N ARG A 365 7.32 -1.90 21.79
CA ARG A 365 6.35 -0.82 22.00
C ARG A 365 4.95 -1.14 21.47
N TYR A 366 4.87 -1.78 20.29
CA TYR A 366 3.59 -1.96 19.59
C TYR A 366 3.07 -3.40 19.62
N PHE A 367 3.94 -4.39 19.83
CA PHE A 367 3.55 -5.79 19.95
C PHE A 367 3.72 -6.25 21.40
N VAL A 368 2.61 -6.35 22.12
CA VAL A 368 2.57 -6.69 23.54
C VAL A 368 1.71 -7.94 23.74
N ASP A 369 2.27 -8.97 24.34
CA ASP A 369 1.59 -10.23 24.64
C ASP A 369 0.85 -10.87 23.44
N GLY A 370 1.47 -10.78 22.26
CA GLY A 370 0.90 -11.30 21.01
C GLY A 370 -0.19 -10.41 20.39
N TRP A 371 -0.43 -9.23 20.94
CA TRP A 371 -1.35 -8.21 20.41
C TRP A 371 -0.58 -7.06 19.79
N PHE A 372 -1.08 -6.55 18.67
CA PHE A 372 -0.56 -5.35 18.02
C PHE A 372 -1.43 -4.13 18.36
N ASP A 373 -0.82 -3.07 18.89
CA ASP A 373 -1.45 -1.76 19.08
C ASP A 373 -1.52 -1.02 17.76
N THR A 374 -2.72 -0.89 17.20
CA THR A 374 -2.93 -0.19 15.93
C THR A 374 -2.75 1.32 16.04
N SER A 375 -2.75 1.85 17.25
CA SER A 375 -2.83 3.29 17.57
C SER A 375 -4.09 3.97 17.01
N ASP A 376 -5.09 3.21 16.63
CA ASP A 376 -6.40 3.71 16.21
C ASP A 376 -7.40 3.63 17.37
N ILE A 377 -8.27 4.64 17.48
CA ILE A 377 -9.42 4.65 18.39
C ILE A 377 -10.63 4.18 17.61
N ALA A 378 -11.27 3.14 18.10
CA ALA A 378 -12.35 2.48 17.40
C ALA A 378 -13.44 1.99 18.37
N LYS A 379 -14.56 1.55 17.82
CA LYS A 379 -15.62 0.82 18.51
C LYS A 379 -16.27 -0.19 17.58
N PHE A 380 -16.76 -1.26 18.16
CA PHE A 380 -17.69 -2.19 17.50
C PHE A 380 -19.11 -1.92 17.97
N ASP A 381 -20.09 -2.02 17.09
CA ASP A 381 -21.48 -2.08 17.52
C ASP A 381 -21.87 -3.51 17.93
N GLU A 382 -23.15 -3.69 18.34
CA GLU A 382 -23.68 -4.98 18.81
C GLU A 382 -23.67 -6.07 17.74
N GLU A 383 -23.66 -5.67 16.46
CA GLU A 383 -23.59 -6.60 15.31
C GLU A 383 -22.15 -6.87 14.87
N GLY A 384 -21.15 -6.30 15.54
CA GLY A 384 -19.72 -6.48 15.23
C GLY A 384 -19.17 -5.61 14.11
N PHE A 385 -19.89 -4.56 13.68
CA PHE A 385 -19.38 -3.62 12.68
C PHE A 385 -18.41 -2.63 13.30
N LEU A 386 -17.24 -2.49 12.69
CA LEU A 386 -16.19 -1.57 13.10
C LEU A 386 -16.50 -0.12 12.69
N SER A 387 -16.23 0.80 13.58
CA SER A 387 -16.17 2.24 13.29
C SER A 387 -14.88 2.82 13.83
N LEU A 388 -14.14 3.57 13.01
CA LEU A 388 -13.00 4.37 13.48
C LEU A 388 -13.50 5.72 14.01
N VAL A 389 -12.96 6.14 15.15
CA VAL A 389 -13.27 7.41 15.80
C VAL A 389 -12.13 8.41 15.55
N GLY A 390 -10.87 7.94 15.57
CA GLY A 390 -9.68 8.76 15.37
C GLY A 390 -8.39 7.98 15.50
N ARG A 391 -7.29 8.70 15.69
CA ARG A 391 -5.98 8.12 15.98
C ARG A 391 -5.36 8.72 17.22
N THR A 392 -4.57 7.92 17.92
CA THR A 392 -3.71 8.40 19.00
C THR A 392 -2.53 9.23 18.48
N THR A 393 -2.25 9.16 17.17
CA THR A 393 -1.18 9.89 16.49
C THR A 393 -1.74 10.69 15.32
N ASP A 394 -1.35 11.98 15.21
CA ASP A 394 -1.80 12.85 14.12
C ASP A 394 -1.23 12.41 12.77
N VAL A 395 -2.04 11.78 11.97
CA VAL A 395 -1.70 11.39 10.60
C VAL A 395 -2.52 12.22 9.62
N ILE A 396 -1.83 12.77 8.64
CA ILE A 396 -2.43 13.56 7.56
C ILE A 396 -2.62 12.65 6.34
N PHE A 397 -3.83 12.61 5.79
CA PHE A 397 -4.16 11.74 4.66
C PHE A 397 -4.17 12.51 3.34
N VAL A 398 -3.09 12.36 2.58
CA VAL A 398 -2.89 13.06 1.31
C VAL A 398 -3.04 12.09 0.14
N GLY A 399 -4.19 12.09 -0.52
CA GLY A 399 -4.40 11.28 -1.72
C GLY A 399 -4.20 9.78 -1.50
N GLY A 400 -4.62 9.25 -0.35
CA GLY A 400 -4.42 7.84 0.03
C GLY A 400 -3.05 7.54 0.65
N PHE A 401 -2.15 8.53 0.73
CA PHE A 401 -0.87 8.40 1.42
C PHE A 401 -0.97 8.93 2.84
N LYS A 402 -0.42 8.17 3.77
CA LYS A 402 -0.25 8.61 5.17
C LYS A 402 0.97 9.52 5.27
N VAL A 403 0.77 10.74 5.76
CA VAL A 403 1.83 11.69 6.06
C VAL A 403 1.83 11.94 7.55
N TYR A 404 2.93 11.63 8.18
CA TYR A 404 3.08 11.93 9.59
C TYR A 404 3.59 13.36 9.77
N ALA A 405 2.86 14.14 10.52
CA ALA A 405 3.19 15.53 10.79
C ALA A 405 4.64 15.67 11.28
N GLY A 406 5.05 14.82 12.22
CA GLY A 406 6.40 14.84 12.81
C GLY A 406 7.53 14.62 11.80
N GLU A 407 7.32 13.82 10.74
CA GLU A 407 8.33 13.64 9.69
C GLU A 407 8.57 14.93 8.89
N VAL A 408 7.51 15.64 8.60
CA VAL A 408 7.60 16.92 7.88
C VAL A 408 8.16 18.01 8.78
N GLU A 409 7.75 18.04 10.04
CA GLU A 409 8.25 18.94 11.08
C GLU A 409 9.76 18.78 11.25
N MET A 410 10.25 17.55 11.31
CA MET A 410 11.70 17.26 11.45
C MET A 410 12.50 17.86 10.30
N VAL A 411 12.07 17.64 9.06
CA VAL A 411 12.76 18.16 7.88
C VAL A 411 12.79 19.70 7.85
N ILE A 412 11.69 20.35 8.25
CA ILE A 412 11.59 21.79 8.30
C ILE A 412 12.45 22.37 9.44
N SER A 413 12.46 21.69 10.60
CA SER A 413 13.22 22.13 11.78
C SER A 413 14.75 22.08 11.62
N GLU A 414 15.25 21.31 10.66
CA GLU A 414 16.68 21.28 10.33
C GLU A 414 17.18 22.63 9.76
N HIS A 415 16.29 23.48 9.28
CA HIS A 415 16.68 24.77 8.71
C HIS A 415 17.08 25.77 9.83
N PRO A 416 18.27 26.42 9.75
CA PRO A 416 18.77 27.30 10.81
C PRO A 416 17.85 28.43 11.22
N ALA A 417 17.07 28.98 10.27
CA ALA A 417 16.14 30.08 10.52
C ALA A 417 14.84 29.66 11.23
N VAL A 418 14.53 28.37 11.34
CA VAL A 418 13.31 27.87 11.97
C VAL A 418 13.52 27.76 13.49
N ALA A 419 12.63 28.39 14.27
CA ALA A 419 12.58 28.24 15.72
C ALA A 419 11.65 27.09 16.12
N GLU A 420 10.42 27.13 15.60
CA GLU A 420 9.39 26.13 15.88
C GLU A 420 8.60 25.82 14.60
N VAL A 421 8.10 24.60 14.48
CA VAL A 421 7.24 24.17 13.39
C VAL A 421 6.12 23.28 13.91
N SER A 422 4.92 23.44 13.34
CA SER A 422 3.81 22.52 13.56
C SER A 422 3.14 22.22 12.23
N VAL A 423 2.90 20.94 11.96
CA VAL A 423 2.32 20.46 10.71
C VAL A 423 0.96 19.84 10.97
N ILE A 424 -0.03 20.19 10.15
CA ILE A 424 -1.39 19.66 10.24
C ILE A 424 -1.91 19.26 8.86
N GLY A 425 -2.91 18.39 8.85
CA GLY A 425 -3.78 18.16 7.69
C GLY A 425 -4.82 19.27 7.57
N VAL A 426 -5.05 19.75 6.36
CA VAL A 426 -6.15 20.67 6.05
C VAL A 426 -7.04 20.02 5.00
N PRO A 427 -8.36 19.90 5.26
CA PRO A 427 -9.28 19.27 4.32
C PRO A 427 -9.25 19.91 2.93
N ARG A 428 -9.28 19.09 1.90
CA ARG A 428 -9.38 19.50 0.50
C ARG A 428 -10.30 18.55 -0.26
N SER A 429 -11.14 19.13 -1.13
CA SER A 429 -12.27 18.45 -1.79
C SER A 429 -11.91 17.21 -2.62
N ILE A 430 -10.69 17.07 -3.10
CA ILE A 430 -10.31 15.98 -4.02
C ILE A 430 -9.28 15.03 -3.40
N SER A 431 -8.36 15.54 -2.55
CA SER A 431 -7.22 14.77 -2.06
C SER A 431 -7.35 14.34 -0.59
N GLY A 432 -8.53 14.44 0.00
CA GLY A 432 -8.73 14.24 1.44
C GLY A 432 -8.14 15.42 2.22
N GLU A 433 -6.85 15.38 2.51
CA GLU A 433 -6.12 16.47 3.16
C GLU A 433 -4.93 16.93 2.32
N ILE A 434 -4.42 18.09 2.65
CA ILE A 434 -3.11 18.59 2.21
C ILE A 434 -2.28 18.97 3.42
N VAL A 435 -0.97 18.84 3.28
CA VAL A 435 -0.03 19.22 4.33
C VAL A 435 0.07 20.73 4.43
N LYS A 436 -0.16 21.28 5.63
CA LYS A 436 0.05 22.67 5.99
C LYS A 436 1.04 22.77 7.14
N ALA A 437 2.05 23.62 7.00
CA ALA A 437 3.04 23.88 8.04
C ALA A 437 2.86 25.32 8.59
N PHE A 438 2.81 25.44 9.90
CA PHE A 438 2.97 26.70 10.63
C PHE A 438 4.42 26.79 11.10
N ILE A 439 5.06 27.93 10.90
CA ILE A 439 6.48 28.12 11.17
C ILE A 439 6.69 29.40 11.96
N VAL A 440 7.41 29.25 13.08
CA VAL A 440 7.96 30.38 13.84
C VAL A 440 9.42 30.52 13.44
N LEU A 441 9.83 31.69 12.99
CA LEU A 441 11.23 31.98 12.66
C LEU A 441 11.98 32.45 13.91
N LYS A 442 13.28 32.19 13.93
CA LYS A 442 14.18 32.78 14.91
C LYS A 442 14.27 34.29 14.69
N GLU A 443 14.50 35.03 15.75
CA GLU A 443 14.59 36.49 15.71
C GLU A 443 15.68 36.95 14.73
N GLY A 444 15.30 37.83 13.81
CA GLY A 444 16.19 38.38 12.76
C GLY A 444 16.40 37.47 11.55
N GLU A 445 15.94 36.22 11.58
CA GLU A 445 16.09 35.27 10.46
C GLU A 445 14.98 35.42 9.43
N LYS A 446 15.29 35.08 8.17
CA LYS A 446 14.32 35.14 7.06
C LYS A 446 14.50 33.93 6.16
N ILE A 447 13.37 33.37 5.73
CA ILE A 447 13.29 32.35 4.70
C ILE A 447 11.92 32.46 4.03
N THR A 448 11.85 32.12 2.77
CA THR A 448 10.58 32.13 2.02
C THR A 448 9.92 30.75 2.03
N SER A 449 8.60 30.72 1.88
CA SER A 449 7.85 29.46 1.70
C SER A 449 8.38 28.65 0.52
N LYS A 450 8.82 29.29 -0.57
CA LYS A 450 9.37 28.62 -1.74
C LYS A 450 10.67 27.89 -1.43
N GLU A 451 11.58 28.51 -0.70
CA GLU A 451 12.85 27.89 -0.29
C GLU A 451 12.62 26.67 0.60
N LEU A 452 11.73 26.78 1.60
CA LEU A 452 11.37 25.64 2.45
C LEU A 452 10.72 24.50 1.67
N ILE A 453 9.83 24.81 0.72
CA ILE A 453 9.23 23.80 -0.16
C ILE A 453 10.31 23.09 -0.97
N GLU A 454 11.29 23.79 -1.52
CA GLU A 454 12.39 23.17 -2.28
C GLU A 454 13.28 22.28 -1.39
N ILE A 455 13.50 22.66 -0.13
CA ILE A 455 14.20 21.82 0.84
C ILE A 455 13.39 20.55 1.11
N CYS A 456 12.08 20.68 1.35
CA CYS A 456 11.20 19.55 1.57
C CYS A 456 11.17 18.60 0.36
N LYS A 457 11.13 19.11 -0.87
CA LYS A 457 11.15 18.28 -2.10
C LYS A 457 12.41 17.44 -2.24
N LYS A 458 13.54 17.90 -1.73
CA LYS A 458 14.81 17.16 -1.76
C LYS A 458 14.86 16.01 -0.75
N LYS A 459 14.09 16.11 0.34
CA LYS A 459 14.15 15.19 1.48
C LYS A 459 12.89 14.35 1.69
N LEU A 460 11.77 14.79 1.13
CA LEU A 460 10.46 14.17 1.32
C LEU A 460 9.86 13.73 -0.01
N SER A 461 9.05 12.68 0.05
CA SER A 461 8.21 12.28 -1.08
C SER A 461 7.22 13.41 -1.43
N TYR A 462 6.87 13.54 -2.70
CA TYR A 462 6.07 14.65 -3.26
C TYR A 462 4.74 14.91 -2.54
N TYR A 463 4.11 13.88 -2.01
CA TYR A 463 2.83 13.96 -1.27
C TYR A 463 3.00 14.46 0.16
N LYS A 464 4.23 14.40 0.73
CA LYS A 464 4.55 14.89 2.07
C LYS A 464 4.95 16.37 2.08
N VAL A 465 5.27 16.93 0.91
CA VAL A 465 5.70 18.32 0.79
C VAL A 465 4.54 19.26 1.14
N PRO A 466 4.72 20.21 2.09
CA PRO A 466 3.67 21.15 2.43
C PRO A 466 3.16 21.92 1.21
N ARG A 467 1.84 21.97 1.06
CA ARG A 467 1.16 22.79 0.05
C ARG A 467 0.88 24.20 0.53
N ILE A 468 0.83 24.37 1.85
CA ILE A 468 0.63 25.66 2.49
C ILE A 468 1.70 25.81 3.55
N ILE A 469 2.42 26.92 3.54
CA ILE A 469 3.33 27.34 4.62
C ILE A 469 2.84 28.69 5.10
N GLU A 470 2.61 28.79 6.41
CA GLU A 470 2.19 30.02 7.10
C GLU A 470 3.21 30.36 8.16
N PHE A 471 3.79 31.55 8.08
CA PHE A 471 4.67 32.09 9.10
C PHE A 471 3.83 32.76 10.18
N VAL A 472 4.06 32.38 11.44
CA VAL A 472 3.31 32.84 12.60
C VAL A 472 4.25 33.29 13.71
N GLU A 473 3.81 34.20 14.57
CA GLU A 473 4.59 34.64 15.74
C GLU A 473 4.61 33.58 16.85
N LYS A 474 3.54 32.76 16.93
CA LYS A 474 3.38 31.67 17.88
C LYS A 474 2.60 30.53 17.25
N LEU A 475 3.01 29.29 17.51
CA LEU A 475 2.29 28.13 17.00
C LEU A 475 0.84 28.09 17.52
N PRO A 476 -0.13 27.75 16.66
CA PRO A 476 -1.50 27.55 17.10
C PRO A 476 -1.55 26.41 18.12
N THR A 477 -2.35 26.57 19.14
CA THR A 477 -2.61 25.48 20.11
C THR A 477 -3.24 24.33 19.34
N ARG A 478 -2.61 23.15 19.33
CA ARG A 478 -3.19 21.95 18.71
C ARG A 478 -4.57 21.71 19.31
N LYS A 479 -5.63 22.01 18.57
CA LYS A 479 -6.97 21.52 18.92
C LYS A 479 -7.05 20.10 18.37
N ILE A 480 -7.17 19.15 19.29
CA ILE A 480 -7.63 17.79 18.98
C ILE A 480 -9.10 17.94 18.55
N TRP A 481 -9.39 17.73 17.28
CA TRP A 481 -10.75 17.67 16.74
C TRP A 481 -11.25 16.25 16.77
#